data_ad024bd0fca3713749ed0651883cb787
#
_entry.id   ad024bd0fca3713749ed0651883cb787
#
_cell.length_a   1.000
_cell.length_b   1.000
_cell.length_c   1.000
_cell.angle_alpha   90.00
_cell.angle_beta   90.00
_cell.angle_gamma   90.00
#
_symmetry.space_group_name_H-M   'P 1'
#
loop_
_entity.id
_entity.type
_entity.pdbx_description
1 polymer ?
#
loop_
_entity_poly.entity_id
_entity_poly.type
_entity_poly.pdbx_seq_one_letter_code
_entity_poly.pdbx_strand_id
1 'polypeptide(L)'
;MRRGQKCTLTATGGIRNDTCFQGTVPDYYVDAQSVEDIQKSLQFAQQYKLPVTVKNTGHDYRGGSAGVNTFAIWTHNFAPDPVITENFTPDECPSPVGPVVTYHAGQIGTHLYNSLQGTGYMIVAGSCPSVGPSGGWIAGAGHGIFTPSFGLGVDNVQQMKVVLPNGTYVTANRCQNKDIFFALRGGGGGTFGVVTETTTKLHPDQEYSYAFVQLPVPDVRTANEVLVANAERWSEEGWGGVYGVLDVAGSPNLVWLGYNANLNLDEGKASLKPVTDYLKSLPGSEHLITDFRTLPNQFTAQNDPALLSILLPEAGVSLTRSSRLVPKKNFQTADGQKALVDALMANKFGWGAVIASPTNYTLAESDQPGGPGESSVSPAWRDSVWHLTYTTTWDPADPDATSPEALASMFQEMSEAMDPIRAITPGAGAYQNEADVYEPDPIGSFWGEKNYARLLTIKKQLDPDNLLSCWNCIGWNVNDERHECYLNVRGIGPSN
;
A
#
# COMPACT_ATOMS: atom_id res chain seq x y z
N MET A 1 2.77 -14.31 15.59
CA MET A 1 3.72 -13.68 16.57
C MET A 1 3.74 -14.50 17.85
N ARG A 2 4.87 -15.09 18.21
CA ARG A 2 4.99 -15.98 19.40
C ARG A 2 4.61 -15.32 20.73
N ARG A 3 4.64 -14.01 20.85
CA ARG A 3 4.19 -13.25 22.01
C ARG A 3 2.93 -12.47 21.66
N GLY A 4 1.82 -13.20 21.43
CA GLY A 4 0.49 -12.62 21.16
C GLY A 4 -0.09 -11.73 22.27
N GLN A 5 0.75 -11.33 23.21
CA GLN A 5 0.43 -10.53 24.36
C GLN A 5 0.59 -9.05 24.01
N LYS A 6 -0.46 -8.46 23.49
CA LYS A 6 -0.51 -7.03 23.16
C LYS A 6 -1.52 -6.32 24.02
N CYS A 7 -1.24 -5.09 24.38
CA CYS A 7 -2.22 -4.14 24.85
C CYS A 7 -3.03 -3.67 23.63
N THR A 8 -4.03 -4.42 23.23
CA THR A 8 -4.89 -4.10 22.10
C THR A 8 -6.20 -3.50 22.56
N LEU A 9 -6.74 -2.59 21.77
CA LEU A 9 -8.12 -2.14 21.96
C LEU A 9 -9.06 -3.31 21.63
N THR A 10 -10.25 -3.32 22.22
CA THR A 10 -11.33 -4.22 21.81
C THR A 10 -11.76 -3.86 20.38
N ALA A 11 -12.47 -4.76 19.70
CA ALA A 11 -13.05 -4.50 18.37
C ALA A 11 -13.95 -3.25 18.33
N THR A 12 -14.45 -2.79 19.48
CA THR A 12 -15.25 -1.57 19.63
C THR A 12 -14.44 -0.35 20.11
N GLY A 13 -13.10 -0.45 20.14
CA GLY A 13 -12.21 0.64 20.55
C GLY A 13 -12.14 0.84 22.08
N GLY A 14 -12.74 -0.02 22.89
CA GLY A 14 -12.65 0.03 24.36
C GLY A 14 -11.30 -0.41 24.89
N ILE A 15 -10.90 0.12 26.05
CA ILE A 15 -9.71 -0.34 26.79
C ILE A 15 -10.04 -1.69 27.45
N ARG A 16 -9.17 -2.68 27.26
CA ARG A 16 -9.30 -3.98 27.94
C ARG A 16 -8.93 -3.83 29.42
N ASN A 17 -9.66 -4.55 30.27
CA ASN A 17 -9.47 -4.54 31.73
C ASN A 17 -8.58 -5.70 32.21
N ASP A 18 -7.71 -6.20 31.35
CA ASP A 18 -6.80 -7.31 31.59
C ASP A 18 -5.32 -6.88 31.55
N THR A 19 -4.42 -7.80 31.84
CA THR A 19 -2.98 -7.52 31.85
C THR A 19 -2.50 -7.18 30.43
N CYS A 20 -1.92 -6.00 30.29
CA CYS A 20 -1.30 -5.51 29.05
C CYS A 20 0.16 -5.91 28.98
N PHE A 21 0.60 -6.35 27.80
CA PHE A 21 2.02 -6.59 27.51
C PHE A 21 2.45 -5.72 26.34
N GLN A 22 3.72 -5.33 26.29
CA GLN A 22 4.28 -4.47 25.26
C GLN A 22 4.23 -5.12 23.87
N GLY A 23 4.28 -6.44 23.79
CA GLY A 23 4.24 -7.20 22.54
C GLY A 23 5.49 -6.94 21.69
N THR A 24 5.31 -6.52 20.46
CA THR A 24 6.38 -6.23 19.50
C THR A 24 6.75 -4.75 19.41
N VAL A 25 6.16 -3.90 20.26
CA VAL A 25 6.49 -2.47 20.29
C VAL A 25 7.90 -2.31 20.91
N PRO A 26 8.79 -1.50 20.32
CA PRO A 26 10.10 -1.20 20.90
C PRO A 26 10.02 -0.67 22.32
N ASP A 27 10.96 -1.09 23.19
CA ASP A 27 11.00 -0.63 24.58
C ASP A 27 11.38 0.84 24.71
N TYR A 28 12.18 1.34 23.77
CA TYR A 28 12.65 2.72 23.76
C TYR A 28 12.45 3.34 22.38
N TYR A 29 12.05 4.61 22.39
CA TYR A 29 11.90 5.38 21.15
C TYR A 29 12.32 6.84 21.36
N VAL A 30 12.68 7.47 20.26
CA VAL A 30 12.82 8.93 20.16
C VAL A 30 11.61 9.48 19.43
N ASP A 31 10.91 10.42 20.04
CA ASP A 31 9.91 11.28 19.37
C ASP A 31 10.66 12.36 18.57
N ALA A 32 10.98 12.01 17.33
CA ALA A 32 11.79 12.85 16.47
C ALA A 32 10.96 14.00 15.87
N GLN A 33 11.32 15.23 16.18
CA GLN A 33 10.65 16.44 15.72
C GLN A 33 11.55 17.32 14.83
N SER A 34 12.78 16.85 14.60
CA SER A 34 13.76 17.55 13.76
C SER A 34 14.69 16.57 13.05
N VAL A 35 15.39 17.06 12.02
CA VAL A 35 16.46 16.32 11.34
C VAL A 35 17.58 15.96 12.32
N GLU A 36 17.91 16.85 13.23
CA GLU A 36 18.98 16.64 14.22
C GLU A 36 18.64 15.49 15.19
N ASP A 37 17.38 15.35 15.61
CA ASP A 37 16.96 14.24 16.46
C ASP A 37 17.17 12.91 15.75
N ILE A 38 16.83 12.84 14.47
CA ILE A 38 17.02 11.65 13.64
C ILE A 38 18.50 11.34 13.46
N GLN A 39 19.34 12.36 13.17
CA GLN A 39 20.79 12.21 13.01
C GLN A 39 21.44 11.66 14.29
N LYS A 40 21.12 12.26 15.45
CA LYS A 40 21.62 11.81 16.76
C LYS A 40 21.17 10.41 17.09
N SER A 41 19.91 10.07 16.78
CA SER A 41 19.36 8.75 17.00
C SER A 41 20.07 7.67 16.21
N LEU A 42 20.33 7.91 14.92
CA LEU A 42 21.07 6.96 14.08
C LEU A 42 22.54 6.84 14.48
N GLN A 43 23.20 7.94 14.84
CA GLN A 43 24.57 7.92 15.36
C GLN A 43 24.68 7.14 16.67
N PHE A 44 23.70 7.33 17.58
CA PHE A 44 23.61 6.57 18.82
C PHE A 44 23.41 5.08 18.54
N ALA A 45 22.44 4.73 17.67
CA ALA A 45 22.20 3.35 17.29
C ALA A 45 23.43 2.69 16.67
N GLN A 46 24.15 3.39 15.80
CA GLN A 46 25.39 2.90 15.19
C GLN A 46 26.48 2.67 16.23
N GLN A 47 26.68 3.62 17.15
CA GLN A 47 27.69 3.54 18.22
C GLN A 47 27.47 2.30 19.11
N TYR A 48 26.21 2.00 19.44
CA TYR A 48 25.84 0.91 20.35
C TYR A 48 25.37 -0.34 19.60
N LYS A 49 25.41 -0.35 18.27
CA LYS A 49 24.95 -1.46 17.39
C LYS A 49 23.51 -1.89 17.69
N LEU A 50 22.64 -0.90 17.93
CA LEU A 50 21.23 -1.15 18.22
C LEU A 50 20.46 -1.32 16.91
N PRO A 51 19.67 -2.38 16.74
CA PRO A 51 18.73 -2.47 15.64
C PRO A 51 17.72 -1.33 15.69
N VAL A 52 17.43 -0.71 14.53
CA VAL A 52 16.55 0.46 14.46
C VAL A 52 15.24 0.11 13.75
N THR A 53 14.15 0.56 14.32
CA THR A 53 12.82 0.56 13.70
C THR A 53 12.39 2.00 13.43
N VAL A 54 11.86 2.25 12.23
CA VAL A 54 11.34 3.59 11.86
C VAL A 54 9.82 3.53 11.78
N LYS A 55 9.16 4.43 12.49
CA LYS A 55 7.69 4.50 12.52
C LYS A 55 7.20 5.92 12.29
N ASN A 56 6.24 6.09 11.38
CA ASN A 56 5.42 7.29 11.28
C ASN A 56 4.07 7.04 11.98
N THR A 57 3.05 6.56 11.26
CA THR A 57 1.72 6.24 11.81
C THR A 57 1.57 4.78 12.24
N GLY A 58 2.37 3.87 11.67
CA GLY A 58 2.33 2.45 11.98
C GLY A 58 1.37 1.62 11.12
N HIS A 59 0.89 2.16 10.01
CA HIS A 59 0.18 1.39 8.99
C HIS A 59 1.14 0.44 8.28
N ASP A 60 1.38 -0.72 8.87
CA ASP A 60 2.32 -1.72 8.37
C ASP A 60 1.82 -3.13 8.68
N TYR A 61 1.26 -3.78 7.66
CA TYR A 61 0.69 -5.13 7.80
C TYR A 61 1.74 -6.21 8.08
N ARG A 62 3.02 -5.97 7.75
CA ARG A 62 4.13 -6.93 7.97
C ARG A 62 4.83 -6.73 9.31
N GLY A 63 4.53 -5.63 10.02
CA GLY A 63 5.14 -5.32 11.31
C GLY A 63 6.53 -4.66 11.24
N GLY A 64 6.98 -4.19 10.07
CA GLY A 64 8.29 -3.56 9.90
C GLY A 64 8.44 -2.20 10.58
N SER A 65 7.32 -1.56 10.99
CA SER A 65 7.31 -0.34 11.81
C SER A 65 7.33 -0.61 13.33
N ALA A 66 7.49 -1.88 13.72
CA ALA A 66 7.64 -2.33 15.10
C ALA A 66 8.66 -3.46 15.14
N GLY A 67 9.35 -3.64 16.26
CA GLY A 67 10.32 -4.72 16.41
C GLY A 67 10.73 -4.91 17.87
N VAL A 68 10.75 -6.16 18.30
CA VAL A 68 11.29 -6.53 19.61
C VAL A 68 12.78 -6.21 19.64
N ASN A 69 13.28 -5.78 20.79
CA ASN A 69 14.72 -5.49 20.98
C ASN A 69 15.26 -4.44 20.00
N THR A 70 14.40 -3.54 19.48
CA THR A 70 14.81 -2.44 18.61
C THR A 70 14.72 -1.10 19.34
N PHE A 71 15.49 -0.14 18.83
CA PHE A 71 15.40 1.28 19.17
C PHE A 71 14.57 1.98 18.11
N ALA A 72 13.46 2.61 18.47
CA ALA A 72 12.56 3.22 17.50
C ALA A 72 12.85 4.71 17.27
N ILE A 73 12.77 5.13 16.02
CA ILE A 73 12.70 6.53 15.61
C ILE A 73 11.26 6.78 15.17
N TRP A 74 10.50 7.53 15.96
CA TRP A 74 9.11 7.86 15.69
C TRP A 74 9.00 9.26 15.11
N THR A 75 8.58 9.35 13.84
CA THR A 75 8.59 10.61 13.09
C THR A 75 7.22 11.32 13.03
N HIS A 76 6.21 10.77 13.70
CA HIS A 76 4.82 11.23 13.61
C HIS A 76 4.65 12.73 13.95
N ASN A 77 5.38 13.22 14.94
CA ASN A 77 5.31 14.61 15.38
C ASN A 77 6.22 15.56 14.57
N PHE A 78 6.98 15.03 13.60
CA PHE A 78 7.74 15.86 12.65
C PHE A 78 6.87 16.22 11.45
N ALA A 79 5.89 17.09 11.66
CA ALA A 79 4.81 17.42 10.73
C ALA A 79 4.56 18.93 10.54
N PRO A 80 5.59 19.74 10.16
CA PRO A 80 5.32 21.11 9.72
C PRO A 80 4.31 21.16 8.59
N ASP A 81 3.59 22.27 8.44
CA ASP A 81 2.58 22.45 7.42
C ASP A 81 3.13 22.22 6.01
N PRO A 82 2.37 21.58 5.11
CA PRO A 82 2.75 21.40 3.72
C PRO A 82 2.93 22.73 2.99
N VAL A 83 3.91 22.80 2.10
CA VAL A 83 4.23 24.02 1.34
C VAL A 83 4.05 23.79 -0.15
N ILE A 84 3.18 24.58 -0.80
CA ILE A 84 3.00 24.56 -2.26
C ILE A 84 4.03 25.50 -2.89
N THR A 85 4.67 25.02 -3.98
CA THR A 85 5.62 25.79 -4.79
C THR A 85 5.26 25.66 -6.25
N GLU A 86 4.88 26.77 -6.91
CA GLU A 86 4.38 26.79 -8.30
C GLU A 86 5.46 26.40 -9.32
N ASN A 87 6.67 26.87 -9.13
CA ASN A 87 7.79 26.68 -10.05
C ASN A 87 8.99 26.07 -9.31
N PHE A 88 8.80 24.83 -8.84
CA PHE A 88 9.83 24.13 -8.09
C PHE A 88 10.93 23.62 -9.00
N THR A 89 12.18 23.95 -8.66
CA THR A 89 13.36 23.35 -9.30
C THR A 89 14.01 22.42 -8.28
N PRO A 90 14.08 21.09 -8.54
CA PRO A 90 14.80 20.19 -7.65
C PRO A 90 16.27 20.59 -7.53
N ASP A 91 16.86 20.41 -6.36
CA ASP A 91 18.25 20.78 -6.08
C ASP A 91 19.19 20.16 -7.14
N GLU A 92 20.15 20.95 -7.63
CA GLU A 92 21.10 20.57 -8.70
C GLU A 92 20.47 20.25 -10.05
N CYS A 93 19.15 20.39 -10.24
CA CYS A 93 18.52 20.24 -11.55
C CYS A 93 18.51 21.55 -12.35
N PRO A 94 18.61 21.48 -13.69
CA PRO A 94 18.71 22.68 -14.52
C PRO A 94 17.37 23.37 -14.78
N SER A 95 16.24 22.70 -14.52
CA SER A 95 14.93 23.20 -14.94
C SER A 95 13.84 22.90 -13.90
N PRO A 96 12.83 23.78 -13.78
CA PRO A 96 11.69 23.56 -12.93
C PRO A 96 10.83 22.37 -13.44
N VAL A 97 10.09 21.75 -12.50
CA VAL A 97 9.20 20.62 -12.76
C VAL A 97 7.71 20.99 -12.64
N GLY A 98 7.39 22.26 -12.39
CA GLY A 98 6.03 22.76 -12.24
C GLY A 98 5.57 22.82 -10.77
N PRO A 99 4.24 22.85 -10.52
CA PRO A 99 3.71 22.93 -9.18
C PRO A 99 3.95 21.64 -8.40
N VAL A 100 4.36 21.81 -7.14
CA VAL A 100 4.61 20.71 -6.21
C VAL A 100 4.09 21.05 -4.82
N VAL A 101 3.91 20.03 -3.99
CA VAL A 101 3.77 20.19 -2.55
C VAL A 101 4.92 19.48 -1.85
N THR A 102 5.53 20.16 -0.89
CA THR A 102 6.56 19.63 0.00
C THR A 102 5.96 19.40 1.37
N TYR A 103 6.15 18.20 1.92
CA TYR A 103 5.61 17.80 3.21
C TYR A 103 6.60 16.90 3.96
N HIS A 104 6.49 16.89 5.30
CA HIS A 104 7.43 16.23 6.18
C HIS A 104 7.00 14.80 6.57
N ALA A 105 7.92 14.09 7.20
CA ALA A 105 7.78 12.68 7.55
C ALA A 105 6.54 12.35 8.42
N GLY A 106 6.12 13.26 9.29
CA GLY A 106 5.00 13.08 10.18
C GLY A 106 3.63 13.37 9.58
N GLN A 107 3.55 13.89 8.36
CA GLN A 107 2.27 14.21 7.73
C GLN A 107 1.40 12.96 7.53
N ILE A 108 0.09 13.15 7.61
CA ILE A 108 -0.94 12.13 7.32
C ILE A 108 -1.83 12.60 6.17
N GLY A 109 -2.53 11.66 5.52
CA GLY A 109 -3.38 11.92 4.37
C GLY A 109 -4.39 13.04 4.62
N THR A 110 -5.10 12.99 5.75
CA THR A 110 -6.09 14.03 6.12
C THR A 110 -5.50 15.43 6.12
N HIS A 111 -4.35 15.66 6.74
CA HIS A 111 -3.74 16.98 6.81
C HIS A 111 -3.32 17.46 5.41
N LEU A 112 -2.78 16.55 4.60
CA LEU A 112 -2.35 16.88 3.24
C LEU A 112 -3.55 17.24 2.34
N TYR A 113 -4.64 16.47 2.38
CA TYR A 113 -5.85 16.79 1.62
C TYR A 113 -6.51 18.11 2.08
N ASN A 114 -6.54 18.36 3.39
CA ASN A 114 -7.07 19.61 3.94
C ASN A 114 -6.24 20.83 3.49
N SER A 115 -4.91 20.71 3.43
CA SER A 115 -4.01 21.78 2.99
C SER A 115 -4.16 22.15 1.52
N LEU A 116 -4.67 21.23 0.69
CA LEU A 116 -4.91 21.45 -0.73
C LEU A 116 -6.31 21.91 -1.06
N GLN A 117 -7.24 21.86 -0.10
CA GLN A 117 -8.62 22.26 -0.33
C GLN A 117 -8.72 23.73 -0.79
N GLY A 118 -9.37 23.94 -1.95
CA GLY A 118 -9.57 25.27 -2.52
C GLY A 118 -8.35 25.89 -3.21
N THR A 119 -7.23 25.17 -3.32
CA THR A 119 -6.02 25.63 -4.03
C THR A 119 -6.09 25.44 -5.55
N GLY A 120 -7.02 24.64 -6.04
CA GLY A 120 -7.09 24.21 -7.45
C GLY A 120 -6.15 23.07 -7.79
N TYR A 121 -5.51 22.45 -6.79
CA TYR A 121 -4.60 21.34 -6.97
C TYR A 121 -5.08 20.07 -6.27
N MET A 122 -4.67 18.92 -6.84
CA MET A 122 -4.81 17.59 -6.26
C MET A 122 -3.45 16.87 -6.20
N ILE A 123 -3.38 15.85 -5.36
CA ILE A 123 -2.19 15.02 -5.15
C ILE A 123 -2.52 13.54 -5.27
N VAL A 124 -1.58 12.74 -5.78
CA VAL A 124 -1.65 11.28 -5.64
C VAL A 124 -1.17 10.88 -4.26
N ALA A 125 -2.10 10.43 -3.40
CA ALA A 125 -1.81 9.92 -2.06
C ALA A 125 -2.75 8.76 -1.71
N GLY A 126 -2.48 8.08 -0.58
CA GLY A 126 -3.26 6.93 -0.12
C GLY A 126 -4.69 7.30 0.26
N SER A 127 -5.63 6.39 0.03
CA SER A 127 -7.05 6.66 0.29
C SER A 127 -7.40 6.61 1.77
N CYS A 128 -6.67 5.85 2.61
CA CYS A 128 -6.90 5.84 4.05
C CYS A 128 -6.35 7.13 4.68
N PRO A 129 -7.20 7.93 5.37
CA PRO A 129 -6.86 9.28 5.79
C PRO A 129 -5.75 9.37 6.83
N SER A 130 -5.48 8.31 7.59
CA SER A 130 -4.43 8.27 8.62
C SER A 130 -3.09 7.69 8.13
N VAL A 131 -2.99 7.25 6.87
CA VAL A 131 -1.73 6.79 6.28
C VAL A 131 -0.79 7.96 6.05
N GLY A 132 0.48 7.79 6.44
CA GLY A 132 1.53 8.79 6.18
C GLY A 132 1.99 8.76 4.73
N PRO A 133 1.83 9.85 3.96
CA PRO A 133 2.22 9.90 2.55
C PRO A 133 3.73 9.93 2.34
N SER A 134 4.52 10.42 3.32
CA SER A 134 5.98 10.44 3.27
C SER A 134 6.56 9.22 3.98
N GLY A 135 7.27 8.38 3.32
CA GLY A 135 7.90 7.19 3.89
C GLY A 135 7.33 5.89 3.36
N GLY A 136 6.76 5.03 4.24
CA GLY A 136 6.38 3.65 3.88
C GLY A 136 5.42 3.53 2.69
N TRP A 137 4.45 4.41 2.58
CA TRP A 137 3.49 4.40 1.48
C TRP A 137 4.18 4.64 0.12
N ILE A 138 4.93 5.72 -0.04
CA ILE A 138 5.72 6.01 -1.25
C ILE A 138 6.82 4.95 -1.44
N ALA A 139 7.55 4.62 -0.38
CA ALA A 139 8.66 3.69 -0.48
C ALA A 139 8.23 2.28 -0.93
N GLY A 140 6.97 1.93 -0.80
CA GLY A 140 6.41 0.68 -1.30
C GLY A 140 5.92 0.70 -2.75
N ALA A 141 5.48 1.79 -3.25
CA ALA A 141 4.98 2.17 -4.58
C ALA A 141 4.00 3.35 -4.47
N GLY A 142 3.09 3.32 -3.49
CA GLY A 142 2.12 4.38 -3.24
C GLY A 142 0.93 4.36 -4.18
N HIS A 143 -0.05 3.46 -3.97
CA HIS A 143 -1.29 3.48 -4.73
C HIS A 143 -2.41 4.25 -4.04
N GLY A 144 -3.37 4.71 -4.80
CA GLY A 144 -4.60 5.38 -4.36
C GLY A 144 -5.65 5.38 -5.47
N ILE A 145 -6.82 5.95 -5.18
CA ILE A 145 -7.97 5.96 -6.12
C ILE A 145 -7.70 6.73 -7.42
N PHE A 146 -6.68 7.57 -7.49
CA PHE A 146 -6.33 8.33 -8.68
C PHE A 146 -5.09 7.80 -9.41
N THR A 147 -4.49 6.73 -8.93
CA THR A 147 -3.30 6.11 -9.54
C THR A 147 -3.49 5.71 -11.00
N PRO A 148 -4.63 5.15 -11.43
CA PRO A 148 -4.81 4.78 -12.83
C PRO A 148 -4.58 5.91 -13.82
N SER A 149 -4.96 7.14 -13.46
CA SER A 149 -4.86 8.32 -14.33
C SER A 149 -3.63 9.20 -14.06
N PHE A 150 -3.08 9.17 -12.84
CA PHE A 150 -2.01 10.11 -12.43
C PHE A 150 -0.71 9.41 -12.00
N GLY A 151 -0.61 8.10 -12.16
CA GLY A 151 0.56 7.31 -11.77
C GLY A 151 0.58 6.93 -10.29
N LEU A 152 1.56 6.11 -9.91
CA LEU A 152 1.82 5.75 -8.53
C LEU A 152 2.39 6.96 -7.74
N GLY A 153 2.37 6.90 -6.42
CA GLY A 153 3.02 7.89 -5.57
C GLY A 153 4.50 8.11 -5.94
N VAL A 154 5.23 7.01 -6.19
CA VAL A 154 6.65 7.08 -6.63
C VAL A 154 6.85 7.82 -7.95
N ASP A 155 5.87 7.81 -8.86
CA ASP A 155 5.95 8.47 -10.16
C ASP A 155 5.79 9.99 -10.02
N ASN A 156 5.20 10.44 -8.92
CA ASN A 156 4.95 11.84 -8.64
C ASN A 156 6.06 12.50 -7.80
N VAL A 157 6.99 11.72 -7.22
CA VAL A 157 8.08 12.25 -6.41
C VAL A 157 9.09 13.02 -7.26
N GLN A 158 9.39 14.25 -6.87
CA GLN A 158 10.38 15.10 -7.51
C GLN A 158 11.69 15.19 -6.72
N GLN A 159 11.58 15.13 -5.38
CA GLN A 159 12.73 15.22 -4.49
C GLN A 159 12.39 14.61 -3.13
N MET A 160 13.37 14.02 -2.47
CA MET A 160 13.28 13.58 -1.07
C MET A 160 14.51 14.01 -0.31
N LYS A 161 14.33 14.32 0.99
CA LYS A 161 15.44 14.49 1.93
C LYS A 161 15.41 13.35 2.94
N VAL A 162 16.60 12.82 3.25
CA VAL A 162 16.73 11.60 4.04
C VAL A 162 17.98 11.67 4.92
N VAL A 163 17.86 11.19 6.16
CA VAL A 163 19.00 10.91 7.02
C VAL A 163 19.39 9.45 6.80
N LEU A 164 20.61 9.25 6.31
CA LEU A 164 21.18 7.91 6.03
C LEU A 164 21.59 7.21 7.34
N PRO A 165 21.78 5.87 7.33
CA PRO A 165 22.14 5.10 8.51
C PRO A 165 23.37 5.63 9.27
N ASN A 166 24.33 6.24 8.58
CA ASN A 166 25.52 6.87 9.18
C ASN A 166 25.27 8.29 9.75
N GLY A 167 24.03 8.77 9.77
CA GLY A 167 23.63 10.10 10.23
C GLY A 167 23.85 11.23 9.22
N THR A 168 24.31 10.95 8.00
CA THR A 168 24.44 11.97 6.95
C THR A 168 23.08 12.38 6.41
N TYR A 169 22.82 13.69 6.33
CA TYR A 169 21.60 14.24 5.76
C TYR A 169 21.83 14.61 4.29
N VAL A 170 21.02 14.07 3.39
CA VAL A 170 21.18 14.26 1.95
C VAL A 170 19.86 14.56 1.25
N THR A 171 19.94 15.31 0.14
CA THR A 171 18.87 15.45 -0.84
C THR A 171 19.06 14.41 -1.95
N ALA A 172 17.99 13.74 -2.34
CA ALA A 172 17.95 12.77 -3.43
C ALA A 172 16.88 13.14 -4.44
N ASN A 173 17.27 13.23 -5.71
CA ASN A 173 16.39 13.50 -6.85
C ASN A 173 17.05 12.97 -8.15
N ARG A 174 16.42 13.21 -9.30
CA ARG A 174 16.94 12.76 -10.62
C ARG A 174 18.29 13.36 -11.01
N CYS A 175 18.77 14.41 -10.34
CA CYS A 175 20.00 15.13 -10.67
C CYS A 175 21.14 14.82 -9.70
N GLN A 176 20.81 14.48 -8.44
CA GLN A 176 21.81 14.13 -7.43
C GLN A 176 21.37 12.95 -6.58
N ASN A 177 22.34 12.19 -6.04
CA ASN A 177 22.10 10.99 -5.23
C ASN A 177 21.10 10.02 -5.87
N LYS A 178 21.27 9.75 -7.16
CA LYS A 178 20.31 9.00 -8.00
C LYS A 178 20.06 7.58 -7.51
N ASP A 179 21.06 6.91 -6.95
CA ASP A 179 20.89 5.56 -6.40
C ASP A 179 20.05 5.58 -5.11
N ILE A 180 20.22 6.62 -4.28
CA ILE A 180 19.37 6.83 -3.11
C ILE A 180 17.94 7.15 -3.57
N PHE A 181 17.79 8.02 -4.57
CA PHE A 181 16.49 8.36 -5.16
C PHE A 181 15.76 7.15 -5.74
N PHE A 182 16.48 6.27 -6.43
CA PHE A 182 15.97 4.98 -6.88
C PHE A 182 15.49 4.11 -5.71
N ALA A 183 16.34 3.96 -4.69
CA ALA A 183 16.06 3.09 -3.55
C ALA A 183 14.88 3.56 -2.69
N LEU A 184 14.74 4.88 -2.47
CA LEU A 184 13.64 5.44 -1.68
C LEU A 184 12.27 5.33 -2.36
N ARG A 185 12.23 5.12 -3.68
CA ARG A 185 11.01 5.03 -4.49
C ARG A 185 10.71 3.60 -4.92
N GLY A 186 10.38 2.73 -3.96
CA GLY A 186 9.99 1.32 -4.16
C GLY A 186 10.78 0.31 -3.35
N GLY A 187 11.91 0.69 -2.74
CA GLY A 187 12.78 -0.23 -2.01
C GLY A 187 12.31 -0.63 -0.60
N GLY A 188 11.21 -0.04 -0.12
CA GLY A 188 10.63 -0.34 1.18
C GLY A 188 10.89 0.73 2.25
N GLY A 189 9.86 1.01 3.06
CA GLY A 189 9.94 2.00 4.14
C GLY A 189 10.97 1.63 5.20
N GLY A 190 11.72 2.63 5.70
CA GLY A 190 12.67 2.44 6.80
C GLY A 190 13.87 1.55 6.47
N THR A 191 14.16 1.29 5.17
CA THR A 191 15.21 0.35 4.74
C THR A 191 16.54 1.04 4.40
N PHE A 192 16.48 2.23 3.79
CA PHE A 192 17.66 2.94 3.27
C PHE A 192 18.02 4.21 4.03
N GLY A 193 17.20 4.59 4.99
CA GLY A 193 17.32 5.79 5.80
C GLY A 193 15.98 6.24 6.34
N VAL A 194 15.98 7.34 7.08
CA VAL A 194 14.78 7.99 7.62
C VAL A 194 14.45 9.19 6.76
N VAL A 195 13.40 9.07 5.93
CA VAL A 195 12.91 10.19 5.11
C VAL A 195 12.37 11.27 6.03
N THR A 196 12.76 12.50 5.78
CA THR A 196 12.36 13.67 6.58
C THR A 196 11.41 14.58 5.82
N GLU A 197 11.56 14.64 4.49
CA GLU A 197 10.81 15.53 3.62
C GLU A 197 10.62 14.88 2.25
N THR A 198 9.42 15.02 1.71
CA THR A 198 9.07 14.56 0.36
C THR A 198 8.43 15.69 -0.41
N THR A 199 8.87 15.90 -1.64
CA THR A 199 8.30 16.85 -2.60
C THR A 199 7.67 16.09 -3.74
N THR A 200 6.37 16.24 -3.94
CA THR A 200 5.60 15.56 -4.98
C THR A 200 4.91 16.53 -5.90
N LYS A 201 4.75 16.10 -7.15
CA LYS A 201 4.02 16.85 -8.17
C LYS A 201 2.56 17.05 -7.75
N LEU A 202 2.06 18.24 -8.02
CA LEU A 202 0.63 18.56 -7.98
C LEU A 202 0.03 18.48 -9.38
N HIS A 203 -1.22 18.08 -9.43
CA HIS A 203 -2.02 18.08 -10.65
C HIS A 203 -3.17 19.08 -10.49
N PRO A 204 -3.71 19.65 -11.58
CA PRO A 204 -4.94 20.42 -11.50
C PRO A 204 -6.05 19.57 -10.90
N ASP A 205 -6.76 20.11 -9.90
CA ASP A 205 -7.96 19.47 -9.37
C ASP A 205 -9.13 19.66 -10.35
N GLN A 206 -10.05 18.72 -10.36
CA GLN A 206 -11.15 18.69 -11.32
C GLN A 206 -12.38 17.98 -10.76
N GLU A 207 -13.43 17.90 -11.53
CA GLU A 207 -14.58 17.06 -11.25
C GLU A 207 -14.25 15.59 -11.56
N TYR A 208 -14.83 14.69 -10.75
CA TYR A 208 -14.67 13.24 -10.87
C TYR A 208 -16.02 12.56 -11.02
N SER A 209 -16.14 11.62 -11.94
CA SER A 209 -17.28 10.70 -11.96
C SER A 209 -17.12 9.70 -10.81
N TYR A 210 -18.19 9.52 -10.07
CA TYR A 210 -18.31 8.59 -8.95
C TYR A 210 -19.37 7.54 -9.24
N ALA A 211 -19.09 6.31 -8.85
CA ALA A 211 -20.06 5.23 -8.88
C ALA A 211 -19.92 4.35 -7.63
N PHE A 212 -21.05 4.04 -7.02
CA PHE A 212 -21.19 3.01 -6.01
C PHE A 212 -22.34 2.09 -6.41
N VAL A 213 -22.07 0.77 -6.43
CA VAL A 213 -23.06 -0.25 -6.77
C VAL A 213 -22.91 -1.41 -5.81
N GLN A 214 -24.02 -1.87 -5.22
CA GLN A 214 -24.01 -3.01 -4.29
C GLN A 214 -25.31 -3.81 -4.37
N LEU A 215 -25.18 -5.14 -4.43
CA LEU A 215 -26.29 -6.09 -4.27
C LEU A 215 -25.79 -7.45 -3.77
N PRO A 216 -26.52 -8.15 -2.88
CA PRO A 216 -26.30 -9.56 -2.63
C PRO A 216 -26.39 -10.39 -3.92
N VAL A 217 -25.45 -11.32 -4.12
CA VAL A 217 -25.39 -12.16 -5.32
C VAL A 217 -25.50 -13.64 -4.95
N PRO A 218 -26.52 -14.36 -5.45
CA PRO A 218 -26.69 -15.78 -5.14
C PRO A 218 -25.69 -16.65 -5.91
N ASP A 219 -25.26 -16.23 -7.08
CA ASP A 219 -24.28 -16.91 -7.93
C ASP A 219 -22.97 -16.09 -8.01
N VAL A 220 -22.03 -16.43 -7.11
CA VAL A 220 -20.72 -15.79 -7.02
C VAL A 220 -19.90 -16.00 -8.30
N ARG A 221 -20.05 -17.15 -8.97
CA ARG A 221 -19.30 -17.43 -10.22
C ARG A 221 -19.71 -16.47 -11.32
N THR A 222 -21.00 -16.35 -11.60
CA THR A 222 -21.48 -15.41 -12.62
C THR A 222 -21.13 -13.96 -12.28
N ALA A 223 -21.21 -13.58 -11.00
CA ALA A 223 -20.75 -12.26 -10.57
C ALA A 223 -19.25 -12.04 -10.89
N ASN A 224 -18.39 -13.02 -10.60
CA ASN A 224 -16.96 -12.97 -10.94
C ASN A 224 -16.73 -12.90 -12.45
N GLU A 225 -17.48 -13.65 -13.26
CA GLU A 225 -17.40 -13.60 -14.73
C GLU A 225 -17.69 -12.20 -15.27
N VAL A 226 -18.73 -11.53 -14.74
CA VAL A 226 -19.06 -10.15 -15.13
C VAL A 226 -17.96 -9.18 -14.75
N LEU A 227 -17.40 -9.31 -13.54
CA LEU A 227 -16.31 -8.43 -13.08
C LEU A 227 -15.03 -8.64 -13.88
N VAL A 228 -14.60 -9.88 -14.09
CA VAL A 228 -13.37 -10.22 -14.82
C VAL A 228 -13.47 -9.80 -16.30
N ALA A 229 -14.62 -10.01 -16.94
CA ALA A 229 -14.78 -9.64 -18.36
C ALA A 229 -14.69 -8.13 -18.65
N ASN A 230 -14.89 -7.28 -17.65
CA ASN A 230 -14.88 -5.83 -17.81
C ASN A 230 -13.66 -5.15 -17.16
N ALA A 231 -12.85 -5.89 -16.41
CA ALA A 231 -11.79 -5.35 -15.56
C ALA A 231 -10.72 -4.55 -16.33
N GLU A 232 -10.22 -5.09 -17.46
CA GLU A 232 -9.21 -4.43 -18.26
C GLU A 232 -9.73 -3.11 -18.83
N ARG A 233 -10.94 -3.10 -19.38
CA ARG A 233 -11.58 -1.90 -19.92
C ARG A 233 -11.73 -0.80 -18.84
N TRP A 234 -12.22 -1.14 -17.64
CA TRP A 234 -12.34 -0.17 -16.56
C TRP A 234 -10.99 0.43 -16.14
N SER A 235 -9.97 -0.40 -16.11
CA SER A 235 -8.61 0.05 -15.81
C SER A 235 -8.08 1.01 -16.88
N GLU A 236 -8.30 0.71 -18.17
CA GLU A 236 -7.91 1.55 -19.30
C GLU A 236 -8.73 2.84 -19.40
N GLU A 237 -9.99 2.83 -18.99
CA GLU A 237 -10.82 4.03 -18.86
C GLU A 237 -10.36 4.94 -17.69
N GLY A 238 -9.46 4.46 -16.83
CA GLY A 238 -8.90 5.23 -15.70
C GLY A 238 -9.75 5.21 -14.43
N TRP A 239 -10.64 4.21 -14.28
CA TRP A 239 -11.31 4.00 -13.01
C TRP A 239 -10.29 3.62 -11.92
N GLY A 240 -10.39 4.28 -10.78
CA GLY A 240 -9.67 3.91 -9.55
C GLY A 240 -10.66 3.66 -8.43
N GLY A 241 -10.38 2.68 -7.59
CA GLY A 241 -11.28 2.29 -6.51
C GLY A 241 -11.17 0.82 -6.16
N VAL A 242 -12.25 0.25 -5.64
CA VAL A 242 -12.29 -1.14 -5.21
C VAL A 242 -13.59 -1.81 -5.66
N TYR A 243 -13.50 -3.03 -6.13
CA TYR A 243 -14.65 -3.88 -6.39
C TYR A 243 -14.35 -5.35 -6.13
N GLY A 244 -15.39 -6.14 -6.01
CA GLY A 244 -15.25 -7.57 -5.77
C GLY A 244 -16.55 -8.23 -5.32
N VAL A 245 -16.42 -9.47 -4.89
CA VAL A 245 -17.48 -10.17 -4.17
C VAL A 245 -17.06 -10.28 -2.71
N LEU A 246 -17.61 -9.39 -1.89
CA LEU A 246 -17.27 -9.23 -0.48
C LEU A 246 -18.33 -9.89 0.39
N ASP A 247 -17.94 -10.40 1.54
CA ASP A 247 -18.90 -10.78 2.58
C ASP A 247 -19.45 -9.53 3.27
N VAL A 248 -20.73 -9.29 3.14
CA VAL A 248 -21.42 -8.22 3.83
C VAL A 248 -22.50 -8.85 4.72
N ALA A 249 -22.31 -8.78 6.02
CA ALA A 249 -23.21 -9.35 7.03
C ALA A 249 -23.53 -10.85 6.83
N GLY A 250 -22.51 -11.65 6.44
CA GLY A 250 -22.65 -13.09 6.24
C GLY A 250 -23.24 -13.49 4.88
N SER A 251 -23.28 -12.58 3.92
CA SER A 251 -23.78 -12.84 2.57
C SER A 251 -22.82 -12.30 1.51
N PRO A 252 -22.58 -13.05 0.41
CA PRO A 252 -21.75 -12.54 -0.68
C PRO A 252 -22.47 -11.41 -1.42
N ASN A 253 -21.82 -10.27 -1.49
CA ASN A 253 -22.29 -9.08 -2.21
C ASN A 253 -21.31 -8.72 -3.31
N LEU A 254 -21.81 -8.44 -4.51
CA LEU A 254 -21.04 -7.68 -5.48
C LEU A 254 -21.04 -6.23 -5.01
N VAL A 255 -19.84 -5.72 -4.77
CA VAL A 255 -19.59 -4.32 -4.42
C VAL A 255 -18.70 -3.71 -5.48
N TRP A 256 -19.05 -2.53 -5.97
CA TRP A 256 -18.24 -1.75 -6.89
C TRP A 256 -18.24 -0.29 -6.46
N LEU A 257 -17.09 0.24 -6.10
CA LEU A 257 -16.87 1.63 -5.71
C LEU A 257 -15.71 2.18 -6.53
N GLY A 258 -15.93 3.29 -7.24
CA GLY A 258 -14.85 3.90 -8.01
C GLY A 258 -15.04 5.35 -8.36
N TYR A 259 -13.91 5.92 -8.76
CA TYR A 259 -13.72 7.33 -9.12
C TYR A 259 -13.02 7.39 -10.48
N ASN A 260 -13.43 8.32 -11.32
CA ASN A 260 -12.84 8.46 -12.65
C ASN A 260 -12.60 9.94 -12.97
N ALA A 261 -11.37 10.25 -13.39
CA ALA A 261 -10.93 11.59 -13.77
C ALA A 261 -11.12 11.90 -15.27
N ASN A 262 -11.46 10.88 -16.09
CA ASN A 262 -11.46 10.98 -17.54
C ASN A 262 -12.86 10.91 -18.15
N LEU A 263 -13.81 10.29 -17.46
CA LEU A 263 -15.19 10.10 -17.92
C LEU A 263 -16.12 11.10 -17.24
N ASN A 264 -17.07 11.65 -17.99
CA ASN A 264 -18.18 12.36 -17.40
C ASN A 264 -19.22 11.38 -16.79
N LEU A 265 -20.24 11.90 -16.11
CA LEU A 265 -21.22 11.09 -15.40
C LEU A 265 -21.98 10.11 -16.30
N ASP A 266 -22.36 10.51 -17.51
CA ASP A 266 -23.11 9.64 -18.41
C ASP A 266 -22.23 8.55 -19.04
N GLU A 267 -20.99 8.88 -19.37
CA GLU A 267 -19.96 7.93 -19.78
C GLU A 267 -19.65 6.93 -18.66
N GLY A 268 -19.54 7.42 -17.41
CA GLY A 268 -19.34 6.56 -16.23
C GLY A 268 -20.49 5.58 -16.02
N LYS A 269 -21.76 6.02 -16.16
CA LYS A 269 -22.93 5.13 -16.12
C LYS A 269 -22.90 4.10 -17.25
N ALA A 270 -22.52 4.51 -18.46
CA ALA A 270 -22.43 3.65 -19.63
C ALA A 270 -21.31 2.60 -19.42
N SER A 271 -20.18 2.98 -18.87
CA SER A 271 -19.06 2.10 -18.53
C SER A 271 -19.48 0.97 -17.57
N LEU A 272 -20.30 1.26 -16.58
CA LEU A 272 -20.78 0.28 -15.58
C LEU A 272 -22.08 -0.43 -15.95
N LYS A 273 -22.61 -0.17 -17.14
CA LYS A 273 -23.85 -0.81 -17.61
C LYS A 273 -23.82 -2.35 -17.54
N PRO A 274 -22.73 -3.06 -17.88
CA PRO A 274 -22.69 -4.52 -17.77
C PRO A 274 -22.97 -5.02 -16.33
N VAL A 275 -22.41 -4.37 -15.32
CA VAL A 275 -22.65 -4.73 -13.91
C VAL A 275 -24.08 -4.38 -13.49
N THR A 276 -24.52 -3.17 -13.79
CA THR A 276 -25.87 -2.73 -13.39
C THR A 276 -26.96 -3.52 -14.07
N ASP A 277 -26.80 -3.93 -15.36
CA ASP A 277 -27.75 -4.78 -16.06
C ASP A 277 -27.77 -6.20 -15.47
N TYR A 278 -26.62 -6.78 -15.18
CA TYR A 278 -26.52 -8.06 -14.49
C TYR A 278 -27.27 -8.02 -13.15
N LEU A 279 -26.97 -7.05 -12.29
CA LEU A 279 -27.59 -6.93 -10.97
C LEU A 279 -29.11 -6.70 -11.05
N LYS A 280 -29.58 -5.92 -12.03
CA LYS A 280 -31.01 -5.71 -12.29
C LYS A 280 -31.74 -6.98 -12.75
N SER A 281 -31.04 -7.94 -13.31
CA SER A 281 -31.63 -9.22 -13.76
C SER A 281 -31.80 -10.22 -12.62
N LEU A 282 -31.18 -9.95 -11.44
CA LEU A 282 -31.22 -10.88 -10.31
C LEU A 282 -32.55 -10.78 -9.50
N PRO A 283 -33.00 -11.87 -8.88
CA PRO A 283 -33.99 -11.80 -7.81
C PRO A 283 -33.47 -10.89 -6.67
N GLY A 284 -34.31 -10.05 -6.12
CA GLY A 284 -33.92 -9.08 -5.07
C GLY A 284 -33.36 -7.79 -5.62
N SER A 285 -33.39 -7.57 -6.94
CA SER A 285 -32.90 -6.35 -7.59
C SER A 285 -33.63 -5.06 -7.11
N GLU A 286 -34.76 -5.18 -6.44
CA GLU A 286 -35.41 -4.05 -5.76
C GLU A 286 -34.57 -3.48 -4.60
N HIS A 287 -33.60 -4.23 -4.11
CA HIS A 287 -32.62 -3.83 -3.06
C HIS A 287 -31.29 -3.33 -3.64
N LEU A 288 -31.18 -3.22 -4.98
CA LEU A 288 -29.97 -2.73 -5.63
C LEU A 288 -29.66 -1.31 -5.20
N ILE A 289 -28.52 -1.11 -4.58
CA ILE A 289 -27.98 0.21 -4.25
C ILE A 289 -27.17 0.69 -5.45
N THR A 290 -27.51 1.89 -5.94
CA THR A 290 -26.71 2.58 -6.96
C THR A 290 -26.62 4.06 -6.61
N ASP A 291 -25.40 4.58 -6.63
CA ASP A 291 -25.15 6.02 -6.50
C ASP A 291 -24.16 6.45 -7.60
N PHE A 292 -24.64 7.22 -8.55
CA PHE A 292 -23.84 7.80 -9.63
C PHE A 292 -23.94 9.32 -9.56
N ARG A 293 -22.83 9.97 -9.36
CA ARG A 293 -22.76 11.43 -9.21
C ARG A 293 -21.43 12.00 -9.66
N THR A 294 -21.38 13.30 -9.87
CA THR A 294 -20.14 14.03 -10.07
C THR A 294 -19.68 14.59 -8.71
N LEU A 295 -18.41 14.35 -8.39
CA LEU A 295 -17.76 14.93 -7.23
C LEU A 295 -16.95 16.15 -7.68
N PRO A 296 -17.04 17.29 -6.97
CA PRO A 296 -16.49 18.55 -7.48
C PRO A 296 -14.96 18.65 -7.40
N ASN A 297 -14.30 17.82 -6.59
CA ASN A 297 -12.86 17.89 -6.32
C ASN A 297 -12.35 16.67 -5.57
N GLN A 298 -11.02 16.54 -5.46
CA GLN A 298 -10.36 15.47 -4.72
C GLN A 298 -10.76 15.41 -3.25
N PHE A 299 -10.88 16.57 -2.58
CA PHE A 299 -11.24 16.61 -1.16
C PHE A 299 -12.56 15.88 -0.91
N THR A 300 -13.57 16.13 -1.76
CA THR A 300 -14.86 15.45 -1.67
C THR A 300 -14.73 13.95 -1.94
N ALA A 301 -13.91 13.54 -2.91
CA ALA A 301 -13.69 12.14 -3.23
C ALA A 301 -13.00 11.37 -2.07
N GLN A 302 -11.99 11.96 -1.45
CA GLN A 302 -11.24 11.33 -0.35
C GLN A 302 -12.04 11.28 0.98
N ASN A 303 -13.04 12.14 1.13
CA ASN A 303 -13.93 12.13 2.29
C ASN A 303 -15.29 11.48 1.99
N ASP A 304 -15.41 10.72 0.90
CA ASP A 304 -16.65 10.04 0.55
C ASP A 304 -17.00 8.98 1.62
N PRO A 305 -18.24 8.99 2.16
CA PRO A 305 -18.63 8.05 3.21
C PRO A 305 -18.55 6.58 2.83
N ALA A 306 -18.80 6.22 1.56
CA ALA A 306 -18.71 4.84 1.11
C ALA A 306 -17.24 4.38 1.09
N LEU A 307 -16.31 5.22 0.61
CA LEU A 307 -14.88 4.95 0.68
C LEU A 307 -14.41 4.74 2.11
N LEU A 308 -14.75 5.66 2.99
CA LEU A 308 -14.37 5.59 4.41
C LEU A 308 -14.97 4.38 5.11
N SER A 309 -16.20 3.95 4.76
CA SER A 309 -16.82 2.76 5.33
C SER A 309 -16.12 1.46 4.96
N ILE A 310 -15.41 1.42 3.82
CA ILE A 310 -14.60 0.27 3.39
C ILE A 310 -13.21 0.30 4.06
N LEU A 311 -12.60 1.47 4.18
CA LEU A 311 -11.21 1.61 4.62
C LEU A 311 -11.03 1.68 6.14
N LEU A 312 -11.91 2.41 6.85
CA LEU A 312 -11.76 2.63 8.30
C LEU A 312 -11.87 1.34 9.15
N PRO A 313 -12.72 0.36 8.82
CA PRO A 313 -12.78 -0.89 9.59
C PRO A 313 -11.48 -1.70 9.60
N GLU A 314 -10.57 -1.46 8.67
CA GLU A 314 -9.26 -2.12 8.65
C GLU A 314 -8.21 -1.46 9.56
N ALA A 315 -8.45 -0.23 10.00
CA ALA A 315 -7.52 0.48 10.87
C ALA A 315 -7.68 0.06 12.33
N GLY A 316 -6.58 -0.38 12.96
CA GLY A 316 -6.56 -0.74 14.38
C GLY A 316 -7.13 -2.12 14.71
N VAL A 317 -7.42 -2.96 13.72
CA VAL A 317 -7.86 -4.35 13.93
C VAL A 317 -6.72 -5.34 13.70
N SER A 318 -6.85 -6.53 14.29
CA SER A 318 -5.96 -7.65 14.02
C SER A 318 -6.39 -8.31 12.72
N LEU A 319 -5.52 -8.26 11.71
CA LEU A 319 -5.79 -8.86 10.41
C LEU A 319 -4.53 -9.45 9.78
N THR A 320 -4.73 -10.36 8.83
CA THR A 320 -3.71 -10.78 7.86
C THR A 320 -4.26 -10.68 6.46
N ARG A 321 -3.38 -10.47 5.51
CA ARG A 321 -3.69 -10.21 4.11
C ARG A 321 -2.72 -10.94 3.21
N SER A 322 -3.21 -11.36 2.04
CA SER A 322 -2.36 -11.73 0.90
C SER A 322 -2.79 -10.96 -0.34
N SER A 323 -1.85 -10.66 -1.21
CA SER A 323 -2.16 -9.89 -2.42
C SER A 323 -1.38 -10.35 -3.65
N ARG A 324 -1.91 -10.02 -4.83
CA ARG A 324 -1.26 -10.27 -6.10
C ARG A 324 -1.60 -9.19 -7.13
N LEU A 325 -0.61 -8.74 -7.86
CA LEU A 325 -0.78 -7.93 -9.06
C LEU A 325 -1.15 -8.87 -10.21
N VAL A 326 -2.39 -8.79 -10.70
CA VAL A 326 -2.88 -9.68 -11.75
C VAL A 326 -2.65 -9.02 -13.10
N PRO A 327 -1.82 -9.63 -13.99
CA PRO A 327 -1.41 -9.01 -15.25
C PRO A 327 -2.54 -8.97 -16.28
N LYS A 328 -2.46 -8.02 -17.20
CA LYS A 328 -3.40 -7.81 -18.32
C LYS A 328 -3.69 -9.07 -19.10
N LYS A 329 -2.69 -9.92 -19.37
CA LYS A 329 -2.84 -11.19 -20.12
C LYS A 329 -3.92 -12.11 -19.57
N ASN A 330 -4.21 -12.05 -18.27
CA ASN A 330 -5.24 -12.89 -17.62
C ASN A 330 -6.66 -12.41 -17.94
N PHE A 331 -6.82 -11.22 -18.50
CA PHE A 331 -8.12 -10.64 -18.85
C PHE A 331 -8.40 -10.63 -20.36
N GLN A 332 -7.37 -10.82 -21.20
CA GLN A 332 -7.44 -10.60 -22.66
C GLN A 332 -8.01 -11.79 -23.45
N THR A 333 -8.09 -12.97 -22.85
CA THR A 333 -8.60 -14.16 -23.53
C THR A 333 -9.65 -14.86 -22.70
N ALA A 334 -10.60 -15.55 -23.37
CA ALA A 334 -11.63 -16.32 -22.68
C ALA A 334 -11.04 -17.38 -21.72
N ASP A 335 -9.94 -18.04 -22.13
CA ASP A 335 -9.26 -19.03 -21.28
C ASP A 335 -8.59 -18.37 -20.06
N GLY A 336 -7.97 -17.19 -20.25
CA GLY A 336 -7.39 -16.42 -19.16
C GLY A 336 -8.44 -15.97 -18.16
N GLN A 337 -9.55 -15.41 -18.64
CA GLN A 337 -10.68 -14.99 -17.81
C GLN A 337 -11.28 -16.17 -17.04
N LYS A 338 -11.50 -17.30 -17.72
CA LYS A 338 -11.99 -18.52 -17.09
C LYS A 338 -11.04 -19.01 -16.01
N ALA A 339 -9.74 -19.08 -16.28
CA ALA A 339 -8.72 -19.50 -15.30
C ALA A 339 -8.71 -18.57 -14.08
N LEU A 340 -8.88 -17.26 -14.28
CA LEU A 340 -8.97 -16.29 -13.19
C LEU A 340 -10.23 -16.51 -12.34
N VAL A 341 -11.40 -16.69 -12.97
CA VAL A 341 -12.64 -17.00 -12.24
C VAL A 341 -12.50 -18.31 -11.47
N ASP A 342 -11.94 -19.36 -12.07
CA ASP A 342 -11.73 -20.64 -11.40
C ASP A 342 -10.80 -20.51 -10.19
N ALA A 343 -9.75 -19.70 -10.30
CA ALA A 343 -8.82 -19.42 -9.20
C ALA A 343 -9.48 -18.62 -8.05
N LEU A 344 -10.34 -17.64 -8.38
CA LEU A 344 -11.15 -16.92 -7.38
C LEU A 344 -12.11 -17.84 -6.66
N MET A 345 -12.74 -18.79 -7.37
CA MET A 345 -13.69 -19.75 -6.81
C MET A 345 -13.04 -20.88 -5.99
N ALA A 346 -11.72 -21.09 -6.14
CA ALA A 346 -10.98 -22.10 -5.37
C ALA A 346 -10.79 -21.72 -3.88
N ASN A 347 -11.19 -20.53 -3.49
CA ASN A 347 -10.90 -19.93 -2.19
C ASN A 347 -12.21 -19.65 -1.43
N LYS A 348 -12.13 -19.75 -0.09
CA LYS A 348 -13.27 -19.51 0.81
C LYS A 348 -13.39 -18.03 1.26
N PHE A 349 -12.37 -17.23 1.01
CA PHE A 349 -12.36 -15.82 1.41
C PHE A 349 -13.06 -14.97 0.36
N GLY A 350 -13.77 -13.92 0.80
CA GLY A 350 -14.16 -12.84 -0.08
C GLY A 350 -12.92 -12.14 -0.65
N TRP A 351 -13.05 -11.61 -1.86
CA TRP A 351 -11.94 -10.92 -2.52
C TRP A 351 -12.30 -9.49 -2.90
N GLY A 352 -11.31 -8.63 -2.83
CA GLY A 352 -11.36 -7.27 -3.34
C GLY A 352 -10.25 -7.06 -4.37
N ALA A 353 -10.60 -6.49 -5.52
CA ALA A 353 -9.62 -5.96 -6.46
C ALA A 353 -9.57 -4.45 -6.33
N VAL A 354 -8.39 -3.93 -6.03
CA VAL A 354 -8.12 -2.49 -6.08
C VAL A 354 -7.68 -2.16 -7.50
N ILE A 355 -8.41 -1.25 -8.15
CA ILE A 355 -8.01 -0.67 -9.44
C ILE A 355 -7.01 0.44 -9.12
N ALA A 356 -5.76 0.07 -9.00
CA ALA A 356 -4.70 0.97 -8.56
C ALA A 356 -3.46 0.94 -9.47
N SER A 357 -3.49 0.13 -10.52
CA SER A 357 -2.40 0.10 -11.50
C SER A 357 -2.46 1.34 -12.42
N PRO A 358 -1.32 1.91 -12.78
CA PRO A 358 -1.25 3.14 -13.60
C PRO A 358 -1.48 2.83 -15.08
N THR A 359 -2.65 2.32 -15.44
CA THR A 359 -2.97 1.81 -16.79
C THR A 359 -3.31 2.91 -17.79
N ASN A 360 -3.84 4.04 -17.33
CA ASN A 360 -4.10 5.23 -18.12
C ASN A 360 -3.08 6.35 -17.83
N TYR A 361 -1.85 5.97 -17.47
CA TYR A 361 -0.76 6.88 -17.16
C TYR A 361 0.48 6.52 -17.97
N THR A 362 1.08 7.50 -18.61
CA THR A 362 2.34 7.32 -19.34
C THR A 362 3.50 7.83 -18.50
N LEU A 363 4.40 6.92 -18.14
CA LEU A 363 5.61 7.27 -17.41
C LEU A 363 6.52 8.17 -18.25
N ALA A 364 7.00 9.27 -17.67
CA ALA A 364 7.91 10.18 -18.35
C ALA A 364 9.19 9.46 -18.83
N GLU A 365 9.78 9.87 -19.92
CA GLU A 365 10.98 9.24 -20.49
C GLU A 365 12.12 9.19 -19.47
N SER A 366 12.30 10.25 -18.68
CA SER A 366 13.32 10.31 -17.63
C SER A 366 13.11 9.27 -16.52
N ASP A 367 11.90 8.78 -16.33
CA ASP A 367 11.49 7.89 -15.25
C ASP A 367 11.34 6.43 -15.71
N GLN A 368 11.54 6.18 -17.01
CA GLN A 368 11.63 4.84 -17.60
C GLN A 368 12.84 4.07 -17.04
N PRO A 369 12.85 2.73 -17.09
CA PRO A 369 13.99 1.91 -16.72
C PRO A 369 15.29 2.35 -17.40
N GLY A 370 16.31 2.65 -16.57
CA GLY A 370 17.60 3.19 -17.03
C GLY A 370 17.66 4.73 -17.13
N GLY A 371 16.55 5.42 -16.96
CA GLY A 371 16.51 6.88 -16.87
C GLY A 371 16.98 7.42 -15.52
N PRO A 372 17.32 8.72 -15.44
CA PRO A 372 17.83 9.34 -14.21
C PRO A 372 16.79 9.40 -13.07
N GLY A 373 15.52 9.30 -13.40
CA GLY A 373 14.38 9.27 -12.49
C GLY A 373 13.76 7.90 -12.35
N GLU A 374 14.43 6.81 -12.75
CA GLU A 374 13.95 5.43 -12.57
C GLU A 374 13.60 5.13 -11.12
N SER A 375 12.51 4.40 -10.86
CA SER A 375 12.12 3.91 -9.54
C SER A 375 12.41 2.42 -9.37
N SER A 376 12.49 1.95 -8.12
CA SER A 376 12.71 0.53 -7.80
C SER A 376 11.43 -0.26 -7.60
N VAL A 377 10.27 0.33 -7.88
CA VAL A 377 8.97 -0.35 -7.77
C VAL A 377 8.92 -1.60 -8.66
N SER A 378 8.17 -2.62 -8.23
CA SER A 378 7.99 -3.84 -9.02
C SER A 378 7.51 -3.51 -10.44
N PRO A 379 8.19 -4.02 -11.49
CA PRO A 379 7.74 -3.85 -12.87
C PRO A 379 6.30 -4.36 -13.12
N ALA A 380 5.84 -5.32 -12.30
CA ALA A 380 4.50 -5.89 -12.39
C ALA A 380 3.38 -4.83 -12.27
N TRP A 381 3.61 -3.70 -11.60
CA TRP A 381 2.66 -2.60 -11.55
C TRP A 381 2.33 -2.02 -12.93
N ARG A 382 3.25 -2.10 -13.89
CA ARG A 382 3.09 -1.51 -15.23
C ARG A 382 2.30 -2.39 -16.19
N ASP A 383 2.12 -3.67 -15.85
CA ASP A 383 1.42 -4.67 -16.67
C ASP A 383 0.19 -5.26 -15.96
N SER A 384 -0.16 -4.82 -14.79
CA SER A 384 -1.29 -5.34 -14.03
C SER A 384 -2.56 -4.53 -14.26
N VAL A 385 -3.70 -5.20 -14.09
CA VAL A 385 -5.04 -4.61 -14.02
C VAL A 385 -5.48 -4.50 -12.57
N TRP A 386 -5.29 -5.58 -11.79
CA TRP A 386 -5.69 -5.66 -10.40
C TRP A 386 -4.52 -5.69 -9.43
N HIS A 387 -4.67 -5.00 -8.34
CA HIS A 387 -4.10 -5.35 -7.06
C HIS A 387 -5.17 -6.17 -6.31
N LEU A 388 -5.16 -7.50 -6.51
CA LEU A 388 -6.11 -8.43 -5.88
C LEU A 388 -5.71 -8.67 -4.43
N THR A 389 -6.67 -8.64 -3.51
CA THR A 389 -6.44 -8.88 -2.08
C THR A 389 -7.42 -9.88 -1.50
N TYR A 390 -6.92 -10.73 -0.60
CA TYR A 390 -7.68 -11.48 0.38
C TYR A 390 -7.33 -10.98 1.77
N THR A 391 -8.33 -10.88 2.65
CA THR A 391 -8.13 -10.38 4.02
C THR A 391 -8.95 -11.23 4.98
N THR A 392 -8.40 -11.53 6.15
CA THR A 392 -9.13 -12.10 7.27
C THR A 392 -8.74 -11.41 8.56
N THR A 393 -9.66 -11.37 9.51
CA THR A 393 -9.49 -10.71 10.80
C THR A 393 -9.70 -11.71 11.93
N TRP A 394 -9.19 -11.39 13.12
CA TRP A 394 -9.47 -12.14 14.34
C TRP A 394 -9.66 -11.21 15.53
N ASP A 395 -10.41 -11.69 16.54
CA ASP A 395 -10.51 -10.97 17.80
C ASP A 395 -9.22 -11.20 18.62
N PRO A 396 -8.42 -10.16 18.87
CA PRO A 396 -7.23 -10.29 19.69
C PRO A 396 -7.54 -10.61 21.17
N ALA A 397 -8.82 -10.53 21.57
CA ALA A 397 -9.29 -10.86 22.90
C ALA A 397 -9.60 -12.35 23.07
N ASP A 398 -9.82 -13.07 21.98
CA ASP A 398 -10.08 -14.50 22.00
C ASP A 398 -8.75 -15.27 22.20
N PRO A 399 -8.56 -15.96 23.33
CA PRO A 399 -7.34 -16.73 23.58
C PRO A 399 -7.16 -17.90 22.61
N ASP A 400 -8.27 -18.48 22.12
CA ASP A 400 -8.22 -19.59 21.17
C ASP A 400 -7.77 -19.10 19.78
N ALA A 401 -8.25 -17.93 19.36
CA ALA A 401 -7.83 -17.29 18.08
C ALA A 401 -6.41 -16.70 18.13
N THR A 402 -5.85 -16.47 19.32
CA THR A 402 -4.52 -15.84 19.50
C THR A 402 -3.43 -16.81 19.95
N SER A 403 -3.74 -18.11 20.06
CA SER A 403 -2.70 -19.12 20.31
C SER A 403 -1.70 -19.14 19.13
N PRO A 404 -0.41 -19.46 19.39
CA PRO A 404 0.59 -19.55 18.33
C PRO A 404 0.19 -20.48 17.20
N GLU A 405 -0.46 -21.59 17.52
CA GLU A 405 -0.93 -22.61 16.59
C GLU A 405 -2.09 -22.08 15.74
N ALA A 406 -3.08 -21.41 16.35
CA ALA A 406 -4.20 -20.80 15.61
C ALA A 406 -3.72 -19.69 14.68
N LEU A 407 -2.83 -18.83 15.15
CA LEU A 407 -2.24 -17.80 14.31
C LEU A 407 -1.40 -18.37 13.17
N ALA A 408 -0.60 -19.42 13.43
CA ALA A 408 0.17 -20.08 12.38
C ALA A 408 -0.74 -20.69 11.30
N SER A 409 -1.82 -21.37 11.71
CA SER A 409 -2.83 -21.92 10.81
C SER A 409 -3.50 -20.83 9.97
N MET A 410 -3.90 -19.73 10.59
CA MET A 410 -4.55 -18.60 9.90
C MET A 410 -3.62 -17.94 8.87
N PHE A 411 -2.37 -17.69 9.23
CA PHE A 411 -1.38 -17.14 8.28
C PHE A 411 -1.08 -18.13 7.14
N GLN A 412 -1.01 -19.43 7.44
CA GLN A 412 -0.83 -20.46 6.43
C GLN A 412 -2.01 -20.50 5.46
N GLU A 413 -3.22 -20.54 5.97
CA GLU A 413 -4.45 -20.55 5.14
C GLU A 413 -4.54 -19.30 4.25
N MET A 414 -4.20 -18.12 4.77
CA MET A 414 -4.19 -16.88 4.00
C MET A 414 -3.11 -16.90 2.91
N SER A 415 -1.94 -17.43 3.20
CA SER A 415 -0.86 -17.59 2.21
C SER A 415 -1.24 -18.58 1.11
N GLU A 416 -1.79 -19.74 1.48
CA GLU A 416 -2.24 -20.78 0.55
C GLU A 416 -3.43 -20.34 -0.31
N ALA A 417 -4.31 -19.49 0.22
CA ALA A 417 -5.44 -18.94 -0.51
C ALA A 417 -5.02 -18.19 -1.79
N MET A 418 -3.82 -17.61 -1.81
CA MET A 418 -3.29 -16.92 -2.98
C MET A 418 -2.62 -17.86 -4.00
N ASP A 419 -2.35 -19.13 -3.66
CA ASP A 419 -1.61 -20.06 -4.53
C ASP A 419 -2.31 -20.31 -5.89
N PRO A 420 -3.65 -20.46 -5.99
CA PRO A 420 -4.32 -20.57 -7.29
C PRO A 420 -4.09 -19.36 -8.19
N ILE A 421 -4.05 -18.16 -7.62
CA ILE A 421 -3.76 -16.92 -8.37
C ILE A 421 -2.29 -16.85 -8.75
N ARG A 422 -1.35 -17.21 -7.83
CA ARG A 422 0.09 -17.29 -8.13
C ARG A 422 0.36 -18.25 -9.30
N ALA A 423 -0.32 -19.40 -9.32
CA ALA A 423 -0.14 -20.44 -10.35
C ALA A 423 -0.49 -19.93 -11.77
N ILE A 424 -1.51 -19.10 -11.92
CA ILE A 424 -1.92 -18.53 -13.23
C ILE A 424 -1.25 -17.19 -13.56
N THR A 425 -0.46 -16.65 -12.66
CA THR A 425 0.26 -15.37 -12.81
C THR A 425 1.78 -15.52 -12.60
N PRO A 426 2.46 -16.46 -13.29
CA PRO A 426 3.89 -16.63 -13.12
C PRO A 426 4.63 -15.36 -13.53
N GLY A 427 5.62 -14.96 -12.72
CA GLY A 427 6.42 -13.76 -12.93
C GLY A 427 5.71 -12.43 -12.61
N ALA A 428 4.47 -12.46 -12.14
CA ALA A 428 3.79 -11.28 -11.63
C ALA A 428 4.27 -10.91 -10.21
N GLY A 429 3.84 -9.75 -9.71
CA GLY A 429 4.25 -9.22 -8.43
C GLY A 429 3.17 -9.18 -7.36
N ALA A 430 3.52 -8.61 -6.24
CA ALA A 430 2.62 -8.21 -5.16
C ALA A 430 3.01 -6.82 -4.64
N TYR A 431 2.06 -6.11 -4.05
CA TYR A 431 2.34 -4.84 -3.39
C TYR A 431 2.94 -5.09 -2.02
N GLN A 432 4.22 -4.76 -1.84
CA GLN A 432 4.96 -5.10 -0.62
C GLN A 432 4.32 -4.60 0.69
N ASN A 433 3.59 -3.48 0.67
CA ASN A 433 2.94 -2.93 1.87
C ASN A 433 1.66 -3.68 2.25
N GLU A 434 1.06 -4.45 1.33
CA GLU A 434 -0.20 -5.17 1.52
C GLU A 434 -0.08 -6.65 1.15
N ALA A 435 1.14 -7.15 1.10
CA ALA A 435 1.43 -8.52 0.71
C ALA A 435 1.23 -9.50 1.86
N ASP A 436 1.23 -10.77 1.49
CA ASP A 436 1.40 -11.89 2.41
C ASP A 436 2.65 -11.72 3.28
N VAL A 437 2.47 -11.81 4.59
CA VAL A 437 3.61 -11.76 5.54
C VAL A 437 4.61 -12.89 5.26
N TYR A 438 4.13 -14.01 4.74
CA TYR A 438 4.90 -15.20 4.38
C TYR A 438 4.92 -15.40 2.86
N GLU A 439 5.08 -14.31 2.09
CA GLU A 439 5.19 -14.39 0.63
C GLU A 439 6.30 -15.36 0.23
N PRO A 440 5.99 -16.41 -0.56
CA PRO A 440 6.98 -17.45 -0.88
C PRO A 440 8.17 -16.95 -1.69
N ASP A 441 7.97 -15.93 -2.52
CA ASP A 441 9.01 -15.28 -3.33
C ASP A 441 8.96 -13.75 -3.15
N PRO A 442 9.45 -13.23 -2.01
CA PRO A 442 9.41 -11.79 -1.77
C PRO A 442 10.32 -11.00 -2.74
N ILE A 443 11.41 -11.58 -3.22
CA ILE A 443 12.34 -10.93 -4.15
C ILE A 443 11.67 -10.68 -5.49
N GLY A 444 11.16 -11.74 -6.11
CA GLY A 444 10.47 -11.65 -7.40
C GLY A 444 9.19 -10.84 -7.32
N SER A 445 8.39 -11.04 -6.25
CA SER A 445 7.09 -10.40 -6.09
C SER A 445 7.16 -8.90 -5.82
N PHE A 446 8.09 -8.43 -4.95
CA PHE A 446 8.09 -7.04 -4.50
C PHE A 446 8.93 -6.12 -5.37
N TRP A 447 9.99 -6.61 -6.01
CA TRP A 447 10.94 -5.79 -6.77
C TRP A 447 11.31 -6.36 -8.13
N GLY A 448 11.26 -7.69 -8.30
CA GLY A 448 11.92 -8.40 -9.39
C GLY A 448 13.43 -8.48 -9.17
N GLU A 449 14.05 -9.51 -9.74
CA GLU A 449 15.47 -9.84 -9.54
C GLU A 449 16.43 -8.67 -9.86
N LYS A 450 16.18 -7.95 -10.96
CA LYS A 450 17.04 -6.85 -11.41
C LYS A 450 17.04 -5.69 -10.40
N ASN A 451 15.86 -5.25 -9.97
CA ASN A 451 15.74 -4.14 -9.02
C ASN A 451 16.28 -4.56 -7.66
N TYR A 452 15.99 -5.80 -7.22
CA TYR A 452 16.50 -6.31 -5.95
C TYR A 452 18.03 -6.35 -5.90
N ALA A 453 18.70 -6.82 -6.93
CA ALA A 453 20.18 -6.88 -7.00
C ALA A 453 20.80 -5.48 -6.86
N ARG A 454 20.22 -4.45 -7.54
CA ARG A 454 20.67 -3.06 -7.40
C ARG A 454 20.38 -2.50 -6.01
N LEU A 455 19.18 -2.73 -5.49
CA LEU A 455 18.79 -2.31 -4.14
C LEU A 455 19.69 -2.93 -3.06
N LEU A 456 20.01 -4.22 -3.18
CA LEU A 456 20.91 -4.89 -2.24
C LEU A 456 22.33 -4.32 -2.27
N THR A 457 22.81 -3.92 -3.45
CA THR A 457 24.12 -3.24 -3.60
C THR A 457 24.10 -1.90 -2.89
N ILE A 458 23.06 -1.08 -3.10
CA ILE A 458 22.87 0.21 -2.44
C ILE A 458 22.73 0.03 -0.92
N LYS A 459 21.95 -0.96 -0.48
CA LYS A 459 21.77 -1.27 0.95
C LYS A 459 23.10 -1.56 1.63
N LYS A 460 23.92 -2.41 1.05
CA LYS A 460 25.25 -2.77 1.62
C LYS A 460 26.20 -1.58 1.69
N GLN A 461 26.07 -0.60 0.80
CA GLN A 461 26.90 0.61 0.82
C GLN A 461 26.43 1.59 1.88
N LEU A 462 25.11 1.78 2.04
CA LEU A 462 24.53 2.76 2.94
C LEU A 462 24.43 2.25 4.38
N ASP A 463 24.20 0.96 4.56
CA ASP A 463 23.91 0.33 5.86
C ASP A 463 24.65 -1.02 5.98
N PRO A 464 26.00 -0.99 6.02
CA PRO A 464 26.82 -2.21 6.10
C PRO A 464 26.57 -3.03 7.38
N ASP A 465 26.17 -2.36 8.46
CA ASP A 465 25.87 -2.98 9.76
C ASP A 465 24.42 -3.47 9.87
N ASN A 466 23.61 -3.27 8.81
CA ASN A 466 22.19 -3.67 8.75
C ASN A 466 21.36 -3.14 9.93
N LEU A 467 21.59 -1.87 10.33
CA LEU A 467 20.85 -1.21 11.40
C LEU A 467 19.35 -1.14 11.09
N LEU A 468 19.02 -0.79 9.84
CA LEU A 468 17.67 -0.67 9.32
C LEU A 468 17.27 -1.97 8.60
N SER A 469 16.61 -2.87 9.30
CA SER A 469 16.11 -4.11 8.71
C SER A 469 14.71 -4.43 9.22
N CYS A 470 13.93 -5.12 8.42
CA CYS A 470 12.61 -5.59 8.76
C CYS A 470 12.31 -6.91 8.04
N TRP A 471 11.22 -7.56 8.42
CA TRP A 471 10.77 -8.80 7.78
C TRP A 471 10.51 -8.60 6.28
N ASN A 472 11.09 -9.45 5.45
CA ASN A 472 11.04 -9.36 3.99
C ASN A 472 11.52 -8.02 3.41
N CYS A 473 12.41 -7.28 4.09
CA CYS A 473 13.06 -6.09 3.56
C CYS A 473 14.30 -6.45 2.73
N ILE A 474 14.87 -5.48 2.02
CA ILE A 474 16.09 -5.68 1.24
C ILE A 474 17.24 -6.11 2.18
N GLY A 475 17.83 -7.27 1.88
CA GLY A 475 18.97 -7.80 2.66
C GLY A 475 18.59 -8.36 4.03
N TRP A 476 17.31 -8.67 4.29
CA TRP A 476 16.88 -9.24 5.54
C TRP A 476 17.46 -10.65 5.80
N ASN A 477 17.51 -11.01 7.07
CA ASN A 477 17.90 -12.36 7.51
C ASN A 477 16.81 -12.93 8.40
N VAL A 478 16.24 -14.06 8.04
CA VAL A 478 15.15 -14.72 8.78
C VAL A 478 15.54 -15.07 10.23
N ASN A 479 16.82 -15.29 10.50
CA ASN A 479 17.34 -15.64 11.82
C ASN A 479 17.83 -14.43 12.64
N ASP A 480 17.54 -13.20 12.21
CA ASP A 480 17.82 -11.98 12.98
C ASP A 480 16.93 -11.94 14.23
N GLU A 481 17.48 -11.50 15.37
CA GLU A 481 16.76 -11.42 16.67
C GLU A 481 15.49 -10.56 16.57
N ARG A 482 15.47 -9.55 15.69
CA ARG A 482 14.28 -8.73 15.41
C ARG A 482 13.10 -9.53 14.91
N HIS A 483 13.35 -10.71 14.33
CA HIS A 483 12.34 -11.56 13.71
C HIS A 483 11.89 -12.72 14.59
N GLU A 484 12.41 -12.87 15.81
CA GLU A 484 12.07 -13.99 16.72
C GLU A 484 10.57 -14.10 17.04
N CYS A 485 9.82 -13.01 16.88
CA CYS A 485 8.38 -12.96 17.11
C CYS A 485 7.55 -13.50 15.92
N TYR A 486 8.14 -13.67 14.75
CA TYR A 486 7.44 -14.25 13.60
C TYR A 486 7.33 -15.77 13.78
N LEU A 487 6.21 -16.32 13.33
CA LEU A 487 5.96 -17.76 13.36
C LEU A 487 6.66 -18.43 12.17
N ASN A 488 6.92 -19.73 12.29
CA ASN A 488 7.31 -20.52 11.12
C ASN A 488 6.04 -20.95 10.40
N VAL A 489 5.81 -20.42 9.22
CA VAL A 489 4.66 -20.71 8.36
C VAL A 489 5.18 -21.12 6.99
N ARG A 490 4.74 -22.27 6.49
CA ARG A 490 5.20 -22.85 5.20
C ARG A 490 6.72 -23.02 5.11
N GLY A 491 7.40 -23.21 6.23
CA GLY A 491 8.87 -23.27 6.27
C GLY A 491 9.58 -21.92 6.20
N ILE A 492 8.82 -20.82 6.18
CA ILE A 492 9.34 -19.45 6.24
C ILE A 492 9.20 -18.96 7.68
N GLY A 493 10.32 -18.76 8.35
CA GLY A 493 10.31 -18.28 9.74
C GLY A 493 11.61 -18.63 10.45
N PRO A 494 11.84 -18.06 11.66
CA PRO A 494 13.01 -18.38 12.45
C PRO A 494 13.08 -19.88 12.75
N SER A 495 14.28 -20.44 12.70
CA SER A 495 14.52 -21.80 13.19
C SER A 495 14.28 -21.84 14.70
N ASN A 496 13.48 -22.79 15.15
CA ASN A 496 13.18 -23.00 16.57
C ASN A 496 14.42 -23.49 17.33
#